data_0928f7eb89cd516367cd948c67fb6c08
#
_entry.id   0928f7eb89cd516367cd948c67fb6c08
#
_cell.length_a   1.000
_cell.length_b   1.000
_cell.length_c   1.000
_cell.angle_alpha   90.00
_cell.angle_beta   90.00
_cell.angle_gamma   90.00
#
_symmetry.space_group_name_H-M   'P 1'
#
loop_
_entity.id
_entity.type
_entity.pdbx_description
1 polymer ?
#
loop_
_entity_poly.entity_id
_entity_poly.type
_entity_poly.pdbx_seq_one_letter_code
_entity_poly.pdbx_strand_id
1 'polypeptide(L)'
;MTATEEPNRCRIVLIAPRIDDPAKLKSLISAAAEGGDVASLILPAYGDGETAFQHRAETLVPVAQAHGIAVMIEDDTRIAGRVGADGIHFEGRKNGLEELIEKFQGRMMIGTGGAKNRDDALELGEARPDYMFFGRFGYDNTPSPHPRNLSLGGWWAEMIELPCIVMAGNEIASVEAVAATGAEFVALSSAIFAEGEDPAAQIAAANVLLHAKAARFEAGE
;
A
#
# COMPACT_ATOMS: atom_id res chain seq x y z
N MET A 1 15.22 22.94 6.14
CA MET A 1 14.84 21.52 6.26
C MET A 1 15.40 20.82 5.03
N THR A 2 16.42 20.00 5.17
CA THR A 2 16.93 19.16 4.08
C THR A 2 15.84 18.15 3.77
N ALA A 3 15.37 18.12 2.52
CA ALA A 3 14.52 17.03 2.06
C ALA A 3 15.26 15.73 2.34
N THR A 4 14.69 14.85 3.15
CA THR A 4 15.25 13.53 3.37
C THR A 4 15.10 12.80 2.05
N GLU A 5 16.22 12.44 1.43
CA GLU A 5 16.22 11.69 0.16
C GLU A 5 15.47 10.38 0.37
N GLU A 6 14.52 10.08 -0.53
CA GLU A 6 13.73 8.85 -0.45
C GLU A 6 14.64 7.63 -0.55
N PRO A 7 14.42 6.58 0.29
CA PRO A 7 15.26 5.40 0.24
C PRO A 7 15.17 4.68 -1.11
N ASN A 8 16.30 4.50 -1.77
CA ASN A 8 16.38 3.73 -3.03
C ASN A 8 16.38 2.22 -2.75
N ARG A 9 15.26 1.70 -2.29
CA ARG A 9 15.01 0.28 -1.95
C ARG A 9 13.52 0.04 -1.83
N CYS A 10 13.12 -1.22 -1.65
CA CYS A 10 11.75 -1.56 -1.29
C CYS A 10 11.27 -0.73 -0.07
N ARG A 11 10.12 -0.05 -0.20
CA ARG A 11 9.53 0.86 0.80
C ARG A 11 8.21 0.30 1.35
N ILE A 12 7.81 0.78 2.51
CA ILE A 12 6.61 0.31 3.19
C ILE A 12 5.37 1.04 2.64
N VAL A 13 4.34 0.28 2.33
CA VAL A 13 2.97 0.74 2.13
C VAL A 13 2.12 0.20 3.28
N LEU A 14 1.44 1.07 4.02
CA LEU A 14 0.51 0.65 5.06
C LEU A 14 -0.86 0.34 4.47
N ILE A 15 -1.49 -0.70 4.99
CA ILE A 15 -2.91 -0.95 4.78
C ILE A 15 -3.62 -0.65 6.10
N ALA A 16 -4.53 0.33 6.11
CA ALA A 16 -5.27 0.68 7.31
C ALA A 16 -6.07 -0.53 7.83
N PRO A 17 -5.96 -0.88 9.12
CA PRO A 17 -6.68 -2.02 9.68
C PRO A 17 -8.18 -1.69 9.81
N ARG A 18 -9.01 -2.75 9.87
CA ARG A 18 -10.44 -2.60 10.15
C ARG A 18 -10.64 -2.36 11.64
N ILE A 19 -10.78 -1.10 12.01
CA ILE A 19 -11.05 -0.66 13.40
C ILE A 19 -12.19 0.35 13.35
N ASP A 20 -13.26 0.09 14.11
CA ASP A 20 -14.47 0.92 14.12
C ASP A 20 -14.32 2.23 14.91
N ASP A 21 -13.34 2.29 15.83
CA ASP A 21 -13.03 3.50 16.61
C ASP A 21 -12.07 4.42 15.83
N PRO A 22 -12.55 5.57 15.29
CA PRO A 22 -11.71 6.48 14.52
C PRO A 22 -10.59 7.12 15.34
N ALA A 23 -10.79 7.34 16.65
CA ALA A 23 -9.77 7.93 17.51
C ALA A 23 -8.61 6.95 17.75
N LYS A 24 -8.93 5.68 18.00
CA LYS A 24 -7.95 4.59 18.09
C LYS A 24 -7.20 4.42 16.78
N LEU A 25 -7.91 4.37 15.66
CA LEU A 25 -7.30 4.22 14.34
C LEU A 25 -6.35 5.40 14.02
N LYS A 26 -6.78 6.64 14.30
CA LYS A 26 -5.95 7.83 14.17
C LYS A 26 -4.66 7.72 14.99
N SER A 27 -4.75 7.30 16.24
CA SER A 27 -3.59 7.14 17.13
C SER A 27 -2.60 6.10 16.58
N LEU A 28 -3.09 4.96 16.07
CA LEU A 28 -2.27 3.91 15.51
C LEU A 28 -1.54 4.36 14.23
N ILE A 29 -2.24 5.05 13.32
CA ILE A 29 -1.62 5.57 12.08
C ILE A 29 -0.58 6.65 12.41
N SER A 30 -0.89 7.55 13.34
CA SER A 30 0.09 8.55 13.81
C SER A 30 1.34 7.90 14.38
N ALA A 31 1.19 6.90 15.25
CA ALA A 31 2.31 6.16 15.82
C ALA A 31 3.13 5.44 14.75
N ALA A 32 2.48 4.76 13.80
CA ALA A 32 3.16 4.10 12.69
C ALA A 32 3.99 5.10 11.86
N ALA A 33 3.45 6.29 11.58
CA ALA A 33 4.13 7.33 10.83
C ALA A 33 5.39 7.88 11.53
N GLU A 34 5.48 7.78 12.85
CA GLU A 34 6.66 8.19 13.64
C GLU A 34 7.79 7.13 13.59
N GLY A 35 7.49 5.91 13.18
CA GLY A 35 8.44 4.79 13.18
C GLY A 35 9.49 4.82 12.06
N GLY A 36 9.34 5.64 11.03
CA GLY A 36 10.30 5.74 9.94
C GLY A 36 9.67 5.92 8.55
N ASP A 37 10.37 5.44 7.51
CA ASP A 37 9.93 5.59 6.12
C ASP A 37 8.69 4.75 5.83
N VAL A 38 7.61 5.44 5.45
CA VAL A 38 6.35 4.90 4.93
C VAL A 38 5.99 5.68 3.67
N ALA A 39 5.89 5.01 2.54
CA ALA A 39 5.61 5.64 1.25
C ALA A 39 4.14 6.07 1.11
N SER A 40 3.22 5.17 1.45
CA SER A 40 1.79 5.46 1.33
C SER A 40 0.95 4.64 2.31
N LEU A 41 -0.31 5.07 2.46
CA LEU A 41 -1.38 4.38 3.20
C LEU A 41 -2.52 4.07 2.23
N ILE A 42 -2.88 2.81 2.08
CA ILE A 42 -4.12 2.43 1.42
C ILE A 42 -5.22 2.31 2.48
N LEU A 43 -6.36 2.93 2.23
CA LEU A 43 -7.52 2.90 3.09
C LEU A 43 -8.63 2.05 2.44
N PRO A 44 -8.76 0.75 2.82
CA PRO A 44 -9.80 -0.12 2.30
C PRO A 44 -11.18 0.23 2.85
N ALA A 45 -12.21 0.03 2.04
CA ALA A 45 -13.60 0.23 2.47
C ALA A 45 -14.10 -0.87 3.42
N TYR A 46 -13.57 -2.09 3.30
CA TYR A 46 -13.98 -3.27 4.09
C TYR A 46 -15.48 -3.57 4.06
N GLY A 47 -16.20 -3.08 3.05
CA GLY A 47 -17.64 -3.22 2.95
C GLY A 47 -18.43 -2.28 3.85
N ASP A 48 -17.81 -1.25 4.41
CA ASP A 48 -18.50 -0.19 5.16
C ASP A 48 -19.44 0.60 4.24
N GLY A 49 -20.53 1.13 4.81
CA GLY A 49 -21.37 2.08 4.07
C GLY A 49 -20.64 3.40 3.79
N GLU A 50 -21.05 4.10 2.72
CA GLU A 50 -20.41 5.35 2.24
C GLU A 50 -20.14 6.35 3.38
N THR A 51 -21.13 6.56 4.28
CA THR A 51 -20.98 7.53 5.38
C THR A 51 -19.89 7.14 6.38
N ALA A 52 -19.80 5.87 6.75
CA ALA A 52 -18.79 5.38 7.70
C ALA A 52 -17.39 5.43 7.06
N PHE A 53 -17.29 5.03 5.80
CA PHE A 53 -16.03 5.09 5.05
C PHE A 53 -15.54 6.53 4.86
N GLN A 54 -16.44 7.44 4.48
CA GLN A 54 -16.08 8.87 4.36
C GLN A 54 -15.61 9.44 5.69
N HIS A 55 -16.29 9.19 6.80
CA HIS A 55 -15.87 9.68 8.12
C HIS A 55 -14.49 9.15 8.54
N ARG A 56 -14.20 7.87 8.23
CA ARG A 56 -12.89 7.27 8.46
C ARG A 56 -11.81 7.93 7.59
N ALA A 57 -12.12 8.19 6.32
CA ALA A 57 -11.21 8.88 5.41
C ALA A 57 -10.94 10.33 5.85
N GLU A 58 -11.98 11.09 6.24
CA GLU A 58 -11.85 12.44 6.79
C GLU A 58 -10.94 12.50 8.03
N THR A 59 -10.95 11.43 8.83
CA THR A 59 -10.11 11.32 10.02
C THR A 59 -8.65 11.01 9.68
N LEU A 60 -8.38 10.11 8.74
CA LEU A 60 -7.05 9.56 8.50
C LEU A 60 -6.23 10.31 7.45
N VAL A 61 -6.88 10.82 6.40
CA VAL A 61 -6.16 11.49 5.30
C VAL A 61 -5.29 12.64 5.82
N PRO A 62 -5.80 13.62 6.59
CA PRO A 62 -4.96 14.71 7.07
C PRO A 62 -3.86 14.26 8.04
N VAL A 63 -4.08 13.17 8.76
CA VAL A 63 -3.07 12.61 9.67
C VAL A 63 -1.89 12.02 8.91
N ALA A 64 -2.14 11.17 7.94
CA ALA A 64 -1.10 10.54 7.13
C ALA A 64 -0.34 11.60 6.31
N GLN A 65 -1.06 12.51 5.64
CA GLN A 65 -0.47 13.58 4.84
C GLN A 65 0.39 14.55 5.67
N ALA A 66 0.04 14.82 6.93
CA ALA A 66 0.87 15.62 7.82
C ALA A 66 2.26 15.00 8.10
N HIS A 67 2.40 13.70 7.91
CA HIS A 67 3.68 12.96 7.99
C HIS A 67 4.31 12.72 6.61
N GLY A 68 3.77 13.29 5.53
CA GLY A 68 4.27 13.09 4.17
C GLY A 68 3.91 11.73 3.55
N ILE A 69 2.92 11.02 4.12
CA ILE A 69 2.45 9.72 3.64
C ILE A 69 1.29 9.96 2.67
N ALA A 70 1.45 9.52 1.41
CA ALA A 70 0.39 9.60 0.41
C ALA A 70 -0.77 8.66 0.77
N VAL A 71 -2.02 9.09 0.55
CA VAL A 71 -3.21 8.28 0.90
C VAL A 71 -4.00 7.88 -0.33
N MET A 72 -4.24 6.57 -0.45
CA MET A 72 -5.02 5.95 -1.51
C MET A 72 -6.38 5.49 -0.95
N ILE A 73 -7.48 5.90 -1.56
CA ILE A 73 -8.85 5.49 -1.19
C ILE A 73 -9.27 4.31 -2.08
N GLU A 74 -9.80 3.24 -1.47
CA GLU A 74 -10.35 2.11 -2.25
C GLU A 74 -11.64 2.53 -2.96
N ASP A 75 -11.68 2.32 -4.28
CA ASP A 75 -12.82 2.37 -5.21
C ASP A 75 -13.70 3.65 -5.22
N ASP A 76 -13.69 4.53 -4.22
CA ASP A 76 -14.59 5.68 -4.15
C ASP A 76 -13.93 7.01 -4.56
N THR A 77 -14.14 7.40 -5.82
CA THR A 77 -13.61 8.65 -6.39
C THR A 77 -14.22 9.90 -5.76
N ARG A 78 -15.44 9.83 -5.22
CA ARG A 78 -16.13 10.97 -4.61
C ARG A 78 -15.56 11.22 -3.22
N ILE A 79 -15.37 10.16 -2.44
CA ILE A 79 -14.72 10.26 -1.13
C ILE A 79 -13.28 10.75 -1.33
N ALA A 80 -12.51 10.16 -2.23
CA ALA A 80 -11.14 10.58 -2.52
C ALA A 80 -11.06 12.10 -2.82
N GLY A 81 -11.95 12.60 -3.68
CA GLY A 81 -12.02 14.02 -4.01
C GLY A 81 -12.46 14.91 -2.84
N ARG A 82 -13.40 14.47 -2.00
CA ARG A 82 -13.89 15.24 -0.85
C ARG A 82 -12.84 15.39 0.26
N VAL A 83 -12.07 14.33 0.52
CA VAL A 83 -11.07 14.33 1.58
C VAL A 83 -9.70 14.82 1.11
N GLY A 84 -9.52 15.08 -0.18
CA GLY A 84 -8.24 15.50 -0.75
C GLY A 84 -7.18 14.39 -0.71
N ALA A 85 -7.58 13.13 -0.94
CA ALA A 85 -6.64 12.02 -1.01
C ALA A 85 -5.72 12.12 -2.24
N ASP A 86 -4.56 11.48 -2.17
CA ASP A 86 -3.53 11.53 -3.20
C ASP A 86 -3.84 10.59 -4.37
N GLY A 87 -4.72 9.59 -4.15
CA GLY A 87 -5.06 8.65 -5.20
C GLY A 87 -6.19 7.68 -4.86
N ILE A 88 -6.38 6.75 -5.79
CA ILE A 88 -7.42 5.71 -5.75
C ILE A 88 -6.76 4.35 -5.93
N HIS A 89 -7.13 3.40 -5.08
CA HIS A 89 -6.82 2.00 -5.27
C HIS A 89 -8.06 1.29 -5.80
N PHE A 90 -7.97 0.75 -7.01
CA PHE A 90 -9.10 0.16 -7.70
C PHE A 90 -9.00 -1.38 -7.78
N GLU A 91 -10.02 -2.07 -7.31
CA GLU A 91 -10.12 -3.53 -7.44
C GLU A 91 -11.30 -3.93 -8.35
N GLY A 92 -11.15 -3.71 -9.66
CA GLY A 92 -12.18 -4.00 -10.63
C GLY A 92 -11.65 -4.58 -11.94
N ARG A 93 -12.49 -4.55 -12.96
CA ARG A 93 -12.12 -5.02 -14.31
C ARG A 93 -11.41 -3.91 -15.09
N LYS A 94 -10.62 -4.31 -16.08
CA LYS A 94 -9.86 -3.44 -16.98
C LYS A 94 -10.65 -2.23 -17.49
N ASN A 95 -11.86 -2.44 -18.03
CA ASN A 95 -12.67 -1.33 -18.58
C ASN A 95 -12.94 -0.23 -17.53
N GLY A 96 -13.26 -0.59 -16.28
CA GLY A 96 -13.45 0.38 -15.21
C GLY A 96 -12.16 1.07 -14.82
N LEU A 97 -11.02 0.35 -14.87
CA LEU A 97 -9.71 0.91 -14.62
C LEU A 97 -9.31 1.92 -15.71
N GLU A 98 -9.53 1.60 -16.99
CA GLU A 98 -9.26 2.50 -18.11
C GLU A 98 -10.06 3.81 -18.00
N GLU A 99 -11.37 3.72 -17.70
CA GLU A 99 -12.21 4.90 -17.48
C GLU A 99 -11.72 5.76 -16.30
N LEU A 100 -11.23 5.12 -15.27
CA LEU A 100 -10.71 5.79 -14.08
C LEU A 100 -9.40 6.52 -14.38
N ILE A 101 -8.50 5.86 -15.09
CA ILE A 101 -7.22 6.40 -15.54
C ILE A 101 -7.43 7.60 -16.44
N GLU A 102 -8.26 7.46 -17.50
CA GLU A 102 -8.57 8.56 -18.42
C GLU A 102 -9.08 9.79 -17.68
N LYS A 103 -9.91 9.60 -16.66
CA LYS A 103 -10.56 10.69 -15.95
C LYS A 103 -9.73 11.32 -14.85
N PHE A 104 -8.86 10.57 -14.17
CA PHE A 104 -8.26 11.00 -12.91
C PHE A 104 -6.74 10.97 -12.85
N GLN A 105 -6.02 10.13 -13.62
CA GLN A 105 -4.58 9.93 -13.48
C GLN A 105 -3.74 11.21 -13.65
N GLY A 106 -4.22 12.19 -14.39
CA GLY A 106 -3.56 13.51 -14.46
C GLY A 106 -3.63 14.35 -13.17
N ARG A 107 -4.37 13.91 -12.15
CA ARG A 107 -4.62 14.65 -10.89
C ARG A 107 -4.45 13.80 -9.63
N MET A 108 -4.57 12.48 -9.74
CA MET A 108 -4.50 11.51 -8.66
C MET A 108 -3.71 10.30 -9.13
N MET A 109 -3.01 9.62 -8.24
CA MET A 109 -2.45 8.31 -8.51
C MET A 109 -3.58 7.28 -8.65
N ILE A 110 -3.47 6.38 -9.63
CA ILE A 110 -4.42 5.29 -9.83
C ILE A 110 -3.69 3.96 -9.76
N GLY A 111 -3.81 3.28 -8.64
CA GLY A 111 -3.30 1.92 -8.50
C GLY A 111 -4.39 0.87 -8.67
N THR A 112 -4.00 -0.36 -8.91
CA THR A 112 -4.94 -1.47 -9.06
C THR A 112 -4.45 -2.76 -8.40
N GLY A 113 -5.39 -3.64 -8.08
CA GLY A 113 -5.16 -4.95 -7.50
C GLY A 113 -6.15 -6.00 -7.99
N GLY A 114 -6.25 -7.13 -7.25
CA GLY A 114 -7.23 -8.17 -7.54
C GLY A 114 -6.82 -9.21 -8.58
N ALA A 115 -5.64 -9.09 -9.22
CA ALA A 115 -5.11 -10.10 -10.13
C ALA A 115 -4.85 -11.44 -9.42
N LYS A 116 -5.36 -12.54 -10.00
CA LYS A 116 -5.24 -13.90 -9.44
C LYS A 116 -4.18 -14.75 -10.14
N ASN A 117 -3.77 -14.37 -11.32
CA ASN A 117 -2.79 -15.02 -12.17
C ASN A 117 -2.08 -13.96 -13.04
N ARG A 118 -1.12 -14.40 -13.88
CA ARG A 118 -0.33 -13.51 -14.74
C ARG A 118 -1.17 -12.85 -15.84
N ASP A 119 -2.11 -13.58 -16.38
CA ASP A 119 -2.97 -13.05 -17.48
C ASP A 119 -3.86 -11.92 -16.96
N ASP A 120 -4.46 -12.08 -15.76
CA ASP A 120 -5.22 -11.01 -15.10
C ASP A 120 -4.32 -9.79 -14.85
N ALA A 121 -3.09 -10.01 -14.38
CA ALA A 121 -2.15 -8.93 -14.10
C ALA A 121 -1.74 -8.17 -15.35
N LEU A 122 -1.46 -8.89 -16.45
CA LEU A 122 -1.15 -8.27 -17.75
C LEU A 122 -2.34 -7.47 -18.29
N GLU A 123 -3.55 -8.04 -18.22
CA GLU A 123 -4.77 -7.37 -18.64
C GLU A 123 -4.98 -6.02 -17.93
N LEU A 124 -4.77 -6.00 -16.60
CA LEU A 124 -4.86 -4.76 -15.82
C LEU A 124 -3.69 -3.81 -16.11
N GLY A 125 -2.47 -4.34 -16.27
CA GLY A 125 -1.26 -3.56 -16.56
C GLY A 125 -1.29 -2.85 -17.90
N GLU A 126 -1.99 -3.39 -18.90
CA GLU A 126 -2.19 -2.73 -20.19
C GLU A 126 -2.89 -1.36 -20.08
N ALA A 127 -3.71 -1.16 -19.05
CA ALA A 127 -4.33 0.12 -18.76
C ALA A 127 -3.33 1.17 -18.21
N ARG A 128 -2.11 0.76 -17.84
CA ARG A 128 -1.03 1.60 -17.29
C ARG A 128 -1.42 2.36 -16.01
N PRO A 129 -1.85 1.64 -14.95
CA PRO A 129 -1.99 2.24 -13.62
C PRO A 129 -0.63 2.71 -13.09
N ASP A 130 -0.62 3.47 -11.99
CA ASP A 130 0.63 3.94 -11.37
C ASP A 130 1.32 2.83 -10.55
N TYR A 131 0.57 1.80 -10.11
CA TYR A 131 1.12 0.59 -9.49
C TYR A 131 0.18 -0.60 -9.61
N MET A 132 0.75 -1.82 -9.48
CA MET A 132 0.03 -3.08 -9.33
C MET A 132 0.14 -3.61 -7.90
N PHE A 133 -0.96 -4.03 -7.27
CA PHE A 133 -0.97 -4.63 -5.94
C PHE A 133 -1.21 -6.14 -6.00
N PHE A 134 -0.30 -6.91 -5.41
CA PHE A 134 -0.41 -8.36 -5.25
C PHE A 134 -0.70 -8.70 -3.79
N GLY A 135 -1.95 -8.88 -3.47
CA GLY A 135 -2.44 -9.14 -2.12
C GLY A 135 -3.94 -9.21 -2.05
N ARG A 136 -4.45 -9.22 -0.83
CA ARG A 136 -5.86 -9.04 -0.53
C ARG A 136 -6.00 -8.43 0.86
N PHE A 137 -6.74 -7.35 0.99
CA PHE A 137 -6.95 -6.67 2.27
C PHE A 137 -7.58 -7.60 3.31
N GLY A 138 -7.02 -7.62 4.54
CA GLY A 138 -7.48 -8.46 5.64
C GLY A 138 -7.14 -9.96 5.54
N TYR A 139 -6.23 -10.34 4.63
CA TYR A 139 -5.80 -11.75 4.46
C TYR A 139 -4.31 -11.98 4.77
N ASP A 140 -3.68 -11.05 5.48
CA ASP A 140 -2.32 -11.15 6.02
C ASP A 140 -2.32 -11.79 7.42
N ASN A 141 -2.92 -12.96 7.55
CA ASN A 141 -3.16 -13.66 8.81
C ASN A 141 -2.21 -14.85 9.07
N THR A 142 -1.16 -14.96 8.27
CA THR A 142 -0.10 -15.96 8.41
C THR A 142 1.26 -15.28 8.60
N PRO A 143 2.22 -15.91 9.32
CA PRO A 143 3.56 -15.34 9.54
C PRO A 143 4.27 -14.92 8.26
N SER A 144 4.16 -15.73 7.22
CA SER A 144 4.80 -15.50 5.92
C SER A 144 3.82 -14.92 4.89
N PRO A 145 4.32 -14.21 3.86
CA PRO A 145 3.50 -13.76 2.75
C PRO A 145 2.87 -14.95 2.01
N HIS A 146 1.69 -14.73 1.44
CA HIS A 146 1.05 -15.78 0.65
C HIS A 146 1.92 -16.15 -0.58
N PRO A 147 2.21 -17.44 -0.86
CA PRO A 147 3.13 -17.85 -1.94
C PRO A 147 2.76 -17.31 -3.32
N ARG A 148 1.45 -17.19 -3.63
CA ARG A 148 0.99 -16.59 -4.89
C ARG A 148 1.38 -15.11 -5.00
N ASN A 149 1.31 -14.35 -3.92
CA ASN A 149 1.67 -12.94 -3.94
C ASN A 149 3.16 -12.77 -4.24
N LEU A 150 4.03 -13.58 -3.59
CA LEU A 150 5.46 -13.61 -3.88
C LEU A 150 5.76 -14.01 -5.33
N SER A 151 5.07 -15.07 -5.83
CA SER A 151 5.27 -15.56 -7.20
C SER A 151 4.83 -14.55 -8.25
N LEU A 152 3.70 -13.87 -8.05
CA LEU A 152 3.22 -12.85 -8.98
C LEU A 152 4.06 -11.58 -8.88
N GLY A 153 4.36 -11.11 -7.67
CA GLY A 153 5.17 -9.92 -7.46
C GLY A 153 6.60 -10.07 -8.00
N GLY A 154 7.26 -11.22 -7.72
CA GLY A 154 8.60 -11.48 -8.23
C GLY A 154 8.66 -11.57 -9.76
N TRP A 155 7.70 -12.28 -10.36
CA TRP A 155 7.61 -12.31 -11.83
C TRP A 155 7.32 -10.91 -12.41
N TRP A 156 6.45 -10.11 -11.76
CA TRP A 156 6.12 -8.77 -12.22
C TRP A 156 7.32 -7.83 -12.13
N ALA A 157 7.98 -7.78 -10.99
CA ALA A 157 9.16 -6.94 -10.76
C ALA A 157 10.34 -7.27 -11.71
N GLU A 158 10.44 -8.53 -12.16
CA GLU A 158 11.48 -8.95 -13.13
C GLU A 158 11.13 -8.57 -14.58
N MET A 159 9.84 -8.57 -14.95
CA MET A 159 9.41 -8.54 -16.36
C MET A 159 8.73 -7.24 -16.78
N ILE A 160 8.23 -6.45 -15.83
CA ILE A 160 7.35 -5.30 -16.11
C ILE A 160 7.90 -4.07 -15.38
N GLU A 161 8.06 -2.97 -16.09
CA GLU A 161 8.60 -1.72 -15.53
C GLU A 161 7.60 -0.96 -14.62
N LEU A 162 6.34 -1.39 -14.56
CA LEU A 162 5.33 -0.77 -13.72
C LEU A 162 5.50 -1.21 -12.26
N PRO A 163 5.64 -0.28 -11.30
CA PRO A 163 5.88 -0.61 -9.90
C PRO A 163 4.85 -1.55 -9.30
N CYS A 164 5.28 -2.41 -8.39
CA CYS A 164 4.37 -3.28 -7.68
C CYS A 164 4.49 -3.23 -6.16
N ILE A 165 3.36 -3.47 -5.52
CA ILE A 165 3.22 -3.63 -4.07
C ILE A 165 2.89 -5.10 -3.80
N VAL A 166 3.64 -5.75 -2.92
CA VAL A 166 3.38 -7.14 -2.53
C VAL A 166 3.02 -7.21 -1.06
N MET A 167 1.90 -7.86 -0.76
CA MET A 167 1.43 -8.02 0.62
C MET A 167 2.26 -9.03 1.39
N ALA A 168 2.78 -8.60 2.54
CA ALA A 168 3.54 -9.41 3.48
C ALA A 168 2.63 -10.29 4.37
N GLY A 169 3.22 -11.00 5.32
CA GLY A 169 2.51 -11.71 6.38
C GLY A 169 2.30 -10.85 7.63
N ASN A 170 1.86 -11.48 8.73
CA ASN A 170 1.62 -10.81 10.01
C ASN A 170 2.85 -10.76 10.94
N GLU A 171 4.01 -11.23 10.49
CA GLU A 171 5.30 -11.05 11.19
C GLU A 171 6.19 -10.05 10.42
N ILE A 172 6.87 -9.18 11.15
CA ILE A 172 7.76 -8.16 10.56
C ILE A 172 8.85 -8.78 9.69
N ALA A 173 9.41 -9.92 10.10
CA ALA A 173 10.43 -10.64 9.31
C ALA A 173 9.97 -10.99 7.90
N SER A 174 8.66 -11.07 7.65
CA SER A 174 8.09 -11.37 6.33
C SER A 174 8.42 -10.33 5.25
N VAL A 175 8.83 -9.12 5.63
CA VAL A 175 9.28 -8.07 4.69
C VAL A 175 10.50 -8.51 3.88
N GLU A 176 11.38 -9.36 4.44
CA GLU A 176 12.56 -9.87 3.74
C GLU A 176 12.19 -10.70 2.52
N ALA A 177 11.17 -11.56 2.66
CA ALA A 177 10.70 -12.39 1.55
C ALA A 177 10.08 -11.55 0.42
N VAL A 178 9.38 -10.46 0.76
CA VAL A 178 8.85 -9.53 -0.23
C VAL A 178 9.97 -8.75 -0.90
N ALA A 179 10.89 -8.17 -0.13
CA ALA A 179 12.01 -7.42 -0.67
C ALA A 179 12.89 -8.26 -1.63
N ALA A 180 13.02 -9.57 -1.35
CA ALA A 180 13.76 -10.51 -2.21
C ALA A 180 13.09 -10.76 -3.58
N THR A 181 11.82 -10.37 -3.76
CA THR A 181 11.14 -10.45 -5.07
C THR A 181 11.56 -9.35 -6.04
N GLY A 182 12.20 -8.28 -5.56
CA GLY A 182 12.48 -7.09 -6.34
C GLY A 182 11.33 -6.07 -6.39
N ALA A 183 10.21 -6.34 -5.71
CA ALA A 183 9.09 -5.39 -5.64
C ALA A 183 9.53 -4.07 -5.00
N GLU A 184 9.04 -2.96 -5.54
CA GLU A 184 9.34 -1.60 -5.05
C GLU A 184 8.70 -1.33 -3.70
N PHE A 185 7.59 -2.03 -3.40
CA PHE A 185 6.86 -1.81 -2.15
C PHE A 185 6.43 -3.10 -1.48
N VAL A 186 6.47 -3.10 -0.14
CA VAL A 186 5.91 -4.13 0.73
C VAL A 186 4.69 -3.58 1.46
N ALA A 187 3.54 -4.25 1.35
CA ALA A 187 2.34 -3.86 2.08
C ALA A 187 2.28 -4.56 3.44
N LEU A 188 2.02 -3.79 4.50
CA LEU A 188 1.91 -4.24 5.89
C LEU A 188 0.59 -3.76 6.51
N SER A 189 -0.08 -4.64 7.25
CA SER A 189 -1.23 -4.32 8.09
C SER A 189 -1.14 -5.02 9.43
N SER A 190 -1.47 -6.32 9.51
CA SER A 190 -1.51 -7.07 10.78
C SER A 190 -0.17 -7.10 11.50
N ALA A 191 0.96 -7.11 10.78
CA ALA A 191 2.30 -7.05 11.38
C ALA A 191 2.56 -5.74 12.15
N ILE A 192 1.86 -4.66 11.80
CA ILE A 192 2.04 -3.34 12.41
C ILE A 192 0.98 -3.07 13.48
N PHE A 193 -0.27 -3.49 13.23
CA PHE A 193 -1.43 -3.09 14.01
C PHE A 193 -2.00 -4.21 14.88
N ALA A 194 -1.24 -5.30 15.12
CA ALA A 194 -1.66 -6.36 16.03
C ALA A 194 -1.89 -5.83 17.45
N GLU A 195 -2.81 -6.46 18.17
CA GLU A 195 -3.12 -6.06 19.52
C GLU A 195 -1.89 -6.25 20.46
N GLY A 196 -1.54 -5.21 21.20
CA GLY A 196 -0.38 -5.21 22.12
C GLY A 196 0.94 -4.81 21.47
N GLU A 197 0.98 -4.63 20.15
CA GLU A 197 2.18 -4.14 19.47
C GLU A 197 2.26 -2.60 19.47
N ASP A 198 3.49 -2.08 19.43
CA ASP A 198 3.77 -0.67 19.22
C ASP A 198 4.00 -0.40 17.72
N PRO A 199 3.10 0.30 17.00
CA PRO A 199 3.23 0.53 15.58
C PRO A 199 4.52 1.26 15.18
N ALA A 200 5.01 2.20 15.99
CA ALA A 200 6.26 2.90 15.71
C ALA A 200 7.46 1.94 15.77
N ALA A 201 7.51 1.09 16.80
CA ALA A 201 8.57 0.09 16.93
C ALA A 201 8.54 -0.94 15.78
N GLN A 202 7.35 -1.37 15.37
CA GLN A 202 7.18 -2.32 14.26
C GLN A 202 7.63 -1.70 12.92
N ILE A 203 7.26 -0.46 12.62
CA ILE A 203 7.74 0.25 11.41
C ILE A 203 9.25 0.44 11.46
N ALA A 204 9.82 0.83 12.61
CA ALA A 204 11.27 0.96 12.75
C ALA A 204 12.00 -0.37 12.48
N ALA A 205 11.50 -1.48 13.04
CA ALA A 205 12.05 -2.81 12.81
C ALA A 205 11.98 -3.23 11.34
N ALA A 206 10.82 -3.00 10.68
CA ALA A 206 10.67 -3.28 9.25
C ALA A 206 11.66 -2.45 8.40
N ASN A 207 11.82 -1.17 8.69
CA ASN A 207 12.78 -0.30 7.99
C ASN A 207 14.24 -0.76 8.16
N VAL A 208 14.61 -1.24 9.35
CA VAL A 208 15.95 -1.82 9.60
C VAL A 208 16.18 -3.05 8.72
N LEU A 209 15.23 -3.98 8.65
CA LEU A 209 15.31 -5.18 7.80
C LEU A 209 15.40 -4.81 6.32
N LEU A 210 14.55 -3.91 5.83
CA LEU A 210 14.57 -3.46 4.44
C LEU A 210 15.87 -2.74 4.10
N HIS A 211 16.41 -1.92 5.02
CA HIS A 211 17.70 -1.26 4.79
C HIS A 211 18.85 -2.26 4.68
N ALA A 212 18.84 -3.32 5.47
CA ALA A 212 19.89 -4.32 5.51
C ALA A 212 19.80 -5.37 4.39
N LYS A 213 18.59 -5.69 3.93
CA LYS A 213 18.31 -6.86 3.09
C LYS A 213 17.75 -6.56 1.70
N ALA A 214 17.01 -5.45 1.54
CA ALA A 214 16.47 -5.11 0.23
C ALA A 214 17.57 -4.73 -0.76
N ALA A 215 17.42 -5.18 -2.00
CA ALA A 215 18.27 -4.71 -3.10
C ALA A 215 18.10 -3.20 -3.29
N ARG A 216 19.18 -2.54 -3.75
CA ARG A 216 19.09 -1.15 -4.22
C ARG A 216 18.60 -1.17 -5.66
N PHE A 217 17.67 -0.33 -6.00
CA PHE A 217 17.26 -0.15 -7.38
C PHE A 217 18.33 0.62 -8.15
N GLU A 218 18.53 0.27 -9.41
CA GLU A 218 19.40 1.06 -10.27
C GLU A 218 18.77 2.44 -10.47
N ALA A 219 19.59 3.50 -10.34
CA ALA A 219 19.11 4.83 -10.68
C ALA A 219 18.82 4.82 -12.19
N GLY A 220 17.58 5.04 -12.58
CA GLY A 220 17.23 5.17 -13.99
C GLY A 220 18.05 6.29 -14.63
N GLU A 221 18.71 5.98 -15.74
CA GLU A 221 19.46 6.93 -16.55
C GLU A 221 18.53 8.00 -17.19
#